data_3fce19bc288a83600724d96e867af38f
#
_entry.id   3fce19bc288a83600724d96e867af38f
#
_cell.length_a   1.000
_cell.length_b   1.000
_cell.length_c   1.000
_cell.angle_alpha   90.00
_cell.angle_beta   90.00
_cell.angle_gamma   90.00
#
_symmetry.space_group_name_H-M   'P 1'
#
loop_
_entity.id
_entity.type
_entity.pdbx_description
1 polymer ?
#
loop_
_entity_poly.entity_id
_entity_poly.type
_entity_poly.pdbx_seq_one_letter_code
_entity_poly.pdbx_strand_id
1 'polypeptide(L)'
;MNDIIKAMKERRSIRSFKPEMPPKEALEKIIEAGLYAPNAMGTQKTMVLAVTNKELRDKLAAANAKIGGWEEGFDPYYGGPVVLIVLADKTWPMGVYDGSLVMGNMLLAAHSLGLGGIWVHRAKEEFEQAEFAQVLKDLGVEGDWEGIGHCVVGYYKGDYPEAAPRNDGRVVWAE
;
A
#
# COMPACT_ATOMS: atom_id res chain seq x y z
N MET A 1 16.55 20.23 -10.13
CA MET A 1 16.30 18.77 -10.07
C MET A 1 14.89 18.58 -10.58
N ASN A 2 14.65 17.53 -11.38
CA ASN A 2 13.29 17.22 -11.89
C ASN A 2 12.36 16.92 -10.71
N ASP A 3 11.13 17.43 -10.75
CA ASP A 3 10.17 17.32 -9.63
C ASP A 3 9.81 15.87 -9.28
N ILE A 4 9.79 14.97 -10.28
CA ILE A 4 9.54 13.55 -10.05
C ILE A 4 10.70 12.94 -9.23
N ILE A 5 11.94 13.19 -9.62
CA ILE A 5 13.12 12.69 -8.88
C ILE A 5 13.17 13.29 -7.48
N LYS A 6 12.77 14.54 -7.33
CA LYS A 6 12.67 15.20 -6.03
C LYS A 6 11.66 14.48 -5.14
N ALA A 7 10.43 14.26 -5.63
CA ALA A 7 9.39 13.56 -4.90
C ALA A 7 9.80 12.14 -4.48
N MET A 8 10.48 11.38 -5.38
CA MET A 8 11.03 10.06 -5.06
C MET A 8 12.03 10.10 -3.90
N LYS A 9 12.86 11.15 -3.82
CA LYS A 9 13.87 11.33 -2.77
C LYS A 9 13.27 11.83 -1.46
N GLU A 10 12.19 12.60 -1.50
CA GLU A 10 11.56 13.24 -0.35
C GLU A 10 10.47 12.39 0.29
N ARG A 11 9.79 11.53 -0.46
CA ARG A 11 8.74 10.66 0.08
C ARG A 11 9.24 9.83 1.28
N ARG A 12 8.44 9.77 2.34
CA ARG A 12 8.71 8.97 3.56
C ARG A 12 7.53 8.09 3.92
N SER A 13 7.81 7.03 4.67
CA SER A 13 6.78 6.22 5.32
C SER A 13 6.26 6.95 6.55
N ILE A 14 4.97 7.25 6.54
CA ILE A 14 4.28 7.96 7.62
C ILE A 14 3.73 6.96 8.63
N ARG A 15 3.97 7.22 9.91
CA ARG A 15 3.55 6.36 11.04
C ARG A 15 2.71 7.11 12.06
N SER A 16 2.04 8.16 11.65
CA SER A 16 1.05 8.88 12.45
C SER A 16 0.13 9.64 11.50
N PHE A 17 -1.15 9.32 11.54
CA PHE A 17 -2.14 9.91 10.66
C PHE A 17 -3.21 10.66 11.44
N LYS A 18 -3.81 11.67 10.81
CA LYS A 18 -5.04 12.31 11.28
C LYS A 18 -6.24 11.41 10.93
N PRO A 19 -7.33 11.48 11.69
CA PRO A 19 -8.53 10.68 11.40
C PRO A 19 -9.32 11.19 10.18
N GLU A 20 -8.95 12.34 9.63
CA GLU A 20 -9.61 12.96 8.49
C GLU A 20 -9.47 12.12 7.22
N MET A 21 -10.60 11.85 6.58
CA MET A 21 -10.65 11.06 5.34
C MET A 21 -10.20 11.92 4.16
N PRO A 22 -9.22 11.48 3.36
CA PRO A 22 -8.89 12.13 2.10
C PRO A 22 -10.07 12.12 1.13
N PRO A 23 -10.19 13.13 0.25
CA PRO A 23 -11.22 13.15 -0.78
C PRO A 23 -11.13 11.92 -1.70
N LYS A 24 -12.28 11.38 -2.10
CA LYS A 24 -12.35 10.22 -2.99
C LYS A 24 -11.56 10.44 -4.28
N GLU A 25 -11.62 11.63 -4.85
CA GLU A 25 -10.89 12.03 -6.04
C GLU A 25 -9.36 11.91 -5.88
N ALA A 26 -8.82 12.21 -4.69
CA ALA A 26 -7.40 12.02 -4.41
C ALA A 26 -7.04 10.52 -4.35
N LEU A 27 -7.91 9.71 -3.74
CA LEU A 27 -7.73 8.26 -3.68
C LEU A 27 -7.78 7.62 -5.07
N GLU A 28 -8.72 8.06 -5.91
CA GLU A 28 -8.83 7.60 -7.30
C GLU A 28 -7.55 7.90 -8.10
N LYS A 29 -6.99 9.11 -7.97
CA LYS A 29 -5.71 9.48 -8.61
C LYS A 29 -4.53 8.61 -8.12
N ILE A 30 -4.50 8.28 -6.82
CA ILE A 30 -3.47 7.40 -6.25
C ILE A 30 -3.59 5.99 -6.82
N ILE A 31 -4.81 5.45 -6.86
CA ILE A 31 -5.08 4.11 -7.41
C ILE A 31 -4.73 4.07 -8.90
N GLU A 32 -5.19 5.06 -9.66
CA GLU A 32 -4.88 5.16 -11.08
C GLU A 32 -3.37 5.16 -11.33
N ALA A 33 -2.62 6.02 -10.62
CA ALA A 33 -1.16 6.05 -10.74
C ALA A 33 -0.51 4.69 -10.40
N GLY A 34 -1.06 3.96 -9.42
CA GLY A 34 -0.66 2.60 -9.11
C GLY A 34 -0.86 1.66 -10.29
N LEU A 35 -2.05 1.65 -10.88
CA LEU A 35 -2.42 0.75 -11.98
C LEU A 35 -1.64 1.04 -13.28
N TYR A 36 -1.06 2.24 -13.43
CA TYR A 36 -0.13 2.57 -14.52
C TYR A 36 1.31 2.08 -14.28
N ALA A 37 1.58 1.36 -13.17
CA ALA A 37 2.89 0.77 -12.96
C ALA A 37 3.22 -0.25 -14.07
N PRO A 38 4.49 -0.34 -14.48
CA PRO A 38 4.91 -1.37 -15.41
C PRO A 38 4.63 -2.76 -14.81
N ASN A 39 4.20 -3.68 -15.66
CA ASN A 39 3.92 -5.06 -15.26
C ASN A 39 4.45 -6.03 -16.31
N ALA A 40 4.77 -7.24 -15.88
CA ALA A 40 5.35 -8.24 -16.75
C ALA A 40 4.41 -8.60 -17.91
N MET A 41 4.93 -8.53 -19.13
CA MET A 41 4.22 -8.84 -20.37
C MET A 41 2.94 -8.02 -20.61
N GLY A 42 2.70 -6.93 -19.90
CA GLY A 42 1.51 -6.11 -20.00
C GLY A 42 0.21 -6.82 -19.60
N THR A 43 0.32 -7.84 -18.73
CA THR A 43 -0.83 -8.72 -18.39
C THR A 43 -1.83 -8.09 -17.43
N GLN A 44 -1.45 -7.04 -16.71
CA GLN A 44 -2.31 -6.32 -15.76
C GLN A 44 -2.98 -7.23 -14.72
N LYS A 45 -2.23 -8.21 -14.18
CA LYS A 45 -2.68 -9.23 -13.24
C LYS A 45 -2.67 -8.76 -11.78
N THR A 46 -2.82 -7.47 -11.55
CA THR A 46 -2.92 -6.84 -10.23
C THR A 46 -4.21 -6.03 -10.12
N MET A 47 -4.71 -5.91 -8.90
CA MET A 47 -5.85 -5.05 -8.58
C MET A 47 -5.65 -4.35 -7.25
N VAL A 48 -6.46 -3.34 -6.99
CA VAL A 48 -6.46 -2.61 -5.72
C VAL A 48 -7.84 -2.70 -5.08
N LEU A 49 -7.92 -3.25 -3.87
CA LEU A 49 -9.09 -3.16 -3.01
C LEU A 49 -8.98 -1.88 -2.17
N ALA A 50 -9.87 -0.92 -2.40
CA ALA A 50 -9.90 0.34 -1.66
C ALA A 50 -10.82 0.22 -0.43
N VAL A 51 -10.24 0.20 0.76
CA VAL A 51 -10.95 0.10 2.03
C VAL A 51 -11.04 1.48 2.66
N THR A 52 -12.25 2.05 2.64
CA THR A 52 -12.63 3.31 3.31
C THR A 52 -13.66 3.07 4.42
N ASN A 53 -14.22 1.87 4.48
CA ASN A 53 -15.11 1.44 5.54
C ASN A 53 -14.32 1.18 6.82
N LYS A 54 -14.68 1.91 7.89
CA LYS A 54 -13.94 1.84 9.16
C LYS A 54 -13.99 0.45 9.81
N GLU A 55 -15.14 -0.23 9.74
CA GLU A 55 -15.29 -1.55 10.37
C GLU A 55 -14.37 -2.58 9.69
N LEU A 56 -14.35 -2.64 8.36
CA LEU A 56 -13.47 -3.51 7.62
C LEU A 56 -11.98 -3.15 7.83
N ARG A 57 -11.67 -1.85 7.85
CA ARG A 57 -10.33 -1.35 8.15
C ARG A 57 -9.84 -1.83 9.51
N ASP A 58 -10.68 -1.74 10.53
CA ASP A 58 -10.33 -2.12 11.90
C ASP A 58 -10.19 -3.65 12.04
N LYS A 59 -11.02 -4.44 11.34
CA LYS A 59 -10.87 -5.91 11.26
C LYS A 59 -9.54 -6.33 10.63
N LEU A 60 -9.16 -5.70 9.52
CA LEU A 60 -7.87 -5.91 8.87
C LEU A 60 -6.71 -5.51 9.78
N ALA A 61 -6.81 -4.37 10.47
CA ALA A 61 -5.78 -3.95 11.42
C ALA A 61 -5.58 -4.95 12.57
N ALA A 62 -6.68 -5.46 13.12
CA ALA A 62 -6.63 -6.46 14.19
C ALA A 62 -6.01 -7.79 13.71
N ALA A 63 -6.38 -8.25 12.52
CA ALA A 63 -5.79 -9.45 11.92
C ALA A 63 -4.29 -9.25 11.64
N ASN A 64 -3.90 -8.12 11.07
CA ASN A 64 -2.51 -7.76 10.80
C ASN A 64 -1.67 -7.73 12.08
N ALA A 65 -2.19 -7.11 13.14
CA ALA A 65 -1.53 -7.07 14.45
C ALA A 65 -1.34 -8.47 15.02
N LYS A 66 -2.36 -9.32 14.96
CA LYS A 66 -2.31 -10.71 15.42
C LYS A 66 -1.29 -11.54 14.65
N ILE A 67 -1.30 -11.47 13.31
CA ILE A 67 -0.32 -12.16 12.45
C ILE A 67 1.11 -11.68 12.77
N GLY A 68 1.27 -10.38 13.01
CA GLY A 68 2.55 -9.75 13.35
C GLY A 68 3.07 -10.05 14.76
N GLY A 69 2.25 -10.64 15.63
CA GLY A 69 2.61 -10.85 17.04
C GLY A 69 2.73 -9.54 17.84
N TRP A 70 1.99 -8.50 17.43
CA TRP A 70 1.96 -7.22 18.13
C TRP A 70 1.06 -7.30 19.36
N GLU A 71 1.31 -6.41 20.33
CA GLU A 71 0.49 -6.29 21.53
C GLU A 71 -0.97 -5.94 21.19
N GLU A 72 -1.89 -6.37 22.04
CA GLU A 72 -3.31 -6.06 21.89
C GLU A 72 -3.54 -4.54 21.90
N GLY A 73 -4.34 -4.06 20.94
CA GLY A 73 -4.62 -2.64 20.75
C GLY A 73 -3.60 -1.89 19.89
N PHE A 74 -2.50 -2.51 19.47
CA PHE A 74 -1.62 -1.88 18.49
C PHE A 74 -2.31 -1.78 17.12
N ASP A 75 -2.30 -0.59 16.55
CA ASP A 75 -2.81 -0.35 15.19
C ASP A 75 -1.65 -0.31 14.19
N PRO A 76 -1.42 -1.37 13.38
CA PRO A 76 -0.37 -1.41 12.37
C PRO A 76 -0.58 -0.42 11.22
N TYR A 77 -1.78 0.18 11.12
CA TYR A 77 -2.08 1.22 10.14
C TYR A 77 -1.89 2.65 10.70
N TYR A 78 -1.40 2.78 11.95
CA TYR A 78 -1.00 4.05 12.59
C TYR A 78 -2.08 5.13 12.57
N GLY A 79 -3.35 4.74 12.69
CA GLY A 79 -4.50 5.64 12.62
C GLY A 79 -4.88 6.08 11.20
N GLY A 80 -4.24 5.56 10.17
CA GLY A 80 -4.58 5.90 8.78
C GLY A 80 -5.99 5.45 8.43
N PRO A 81 -6.84 6.36 7.90
CA PRO A 81 -8.25 6.08 7.68
C PRO A 81 -8.54 5.24 6.43
N VAL A 82 -7.60 5.21 5.47
CA VAL A 82 -7.76 4.52 4.19
C VAL A 82 -6.67 3.46 4.03
N VAL A 83 -7.08 2.28 3.58
CA VAL A 83 -6.17 1.18 3.26
C VAL A 83 -6.43 0.73 1.82
N LEU A 84 -5.47 0.98 0.94
CA LEU A 84 -5.48 0.51 -0.44
C LEU A 84 -4.68 -0.79 -0.50
N ILE A 85 -5.36 -1.91 -0.65
CA ILE A 85 -4.73 -3.23 -0.62
C ILE A 85 -4.40 -3.66 -2.04
N VAL A 86 -3.12 -3.88 -2.31
CA VAL A 86 -2.67 -4.44 -3.58
C VAL A 86 -2.79 -5.94 -3.53
N LEU A 87 -3.49 -6.48 -4.52
CA LEU A 87 -3.70 -7.91 -4.73
C LEU A 87 -3.13 -8.30 -6.11
N ALA A 88 -2.67 -9.54 -6.23
CA ALA A 88 -2.23 -10.12 -7.49
C ALA A 88 -2.92 -11.48 -7.73
N ASP A 89 -3.17 -11.79 -8.99
CA ASP A 89 -3.68 -13.11 -9.41
C ASP A 89 -2.67 -14.20 -8.99
N LYS A 90 -3.08 -15.15 -8.15
CA LYS A 90 -2.21 -16.24 -7.64
C LYS A 90 -1.65 -17.14 -8.74
N THR A 91 -2.26 -17.17 -9.91
CA THR A 91 -1.76 -17.96 -11.04
C THR A 91 -0.61 -17.27 -11.77
N TRP A 92 -0.34 -15.98 -11.43
CA TRP A 92 0.67 -15.17 -12.08
C TRP A 92 1.98 -15.15 -11.30
N PRO A 93 3.07 -15.79 -11.78
CA PRO A 93 4.31 -15.91 -11.02
C PRO A 93 5.04 -14.58 -10.79
N MET A 94 4.74 -13.53 -11.58
CA MET A 94 5.31 -12.20 -11.41
C MET A 94 4.47 -11.29 -10.49
N GLY A 95 3.40 -11.80 -9.88
CA GLY A 95 2.43 -11.03 -9.10
C GLY A 95 3.04 -10.16 -8.00
N VAL A 96 4.00 -10.71 -7.25
CA VAL A 96 4.71 -9.98 -6.18
C VAL A 96 5.51 -8.80 -6.74
N TYR A 97 6.17 -8.99 -7.87
CA TYR A 97 6.97 -7.92 -8.51
C TYR A 97 6.08 -6.83 -9.07
N ASP A 98 5.07 -7.22 -9.85
CA ASP A 98 4.09 -6.29 -10.44
C ASP A 98 3.34 -5.50 -9.35
N GLY A 99 2.85 -6.19 -8.31
CA GLY A 99 2.17 -5.56 -7.18
C GLY A 99 3.07 -4.64 -6.36
N SER A 100 4.36 -4.95 -6.25
CA SER A 100 5.33 -4.06 -5.59
C SER A 100 5.53 -2.76 -6.36
N LEU A 101 5.50 -2.80 -7.69
CA LEU A 101 5.57 -1.60 -8.53
C LEU A 101 4.29 -0.76 -8.40
N VAL A 102 3.11 -1.39 -8.38
CA VAL A 102 1.83 -0.72 -8.08
C VAL A 102 1.92 0.02 -6.75
N MET A 103 2.38 -0.67 -5.69
CA MET A 103 2.56 -0.08 -4.36
C MET A 103 3.51 1.12 -4.39
N GLY A 104 4.64 1.00 -5.07
CA GLY A 104 5.63 2.08 -5.19
C GLY A 104 5.03 3.34 -5.84
N ASN A 105 4.28 3.16 -6.92
CA ASN A 105 3.59 4.26 -7.60
C ASN A 105 2.52 4.91 -6.72
N MET A 106 1.70 4.12 -6.02
CA MET A 106 0.68 4.67 -5.11
C MET A 106 1.29 5.49 -3.98
N LEU A 107 2.39 5.00 -3.38
CA LEU A 107 3.09 5.73 -2.32
C LEU A 107 3.66 7.06 -2.81
N LEU A 108 4.19 7.09 -4.04
CA LEU A 108 4.71 8.31 -4.66
C LEU A 108 3.58 9.28 -5.01
N ALA A 109 2.48 8.78 -5.56
CA ALA A 109 1.31 9.58 -5.88
C ALA A 109 0.68 10.21 -4.62
N ALA A 110 0.54 9.44 -3.53
CA ALA A 110 0.06 9.98 -2.25
C ALA A 110 0.93 11.15 -1.78
N HIS A 111 2.26 11.00 -1.82
CA HIS A 111 3.19 12.07 -1.48
C HIS A 111 3.04 13.30 -2.38
N SER A 112 2.91 13.11 -3.69
CA SER A 112 2.75 14.22 -4.65
C SER A 112 1.46 15.02 -4.45
N LEU A 113 0.44 14.40 -3.87
CA LEU A 113 -0.84 15.00 -3.52
C LEU A 113 -0.86 15.61 -2.08
N GLY A 114 0.30 15.66 -1.41
CA GLY A 114 0.39 16.19 -0.04
C GLY A 114 -0.14 15.24 1.04
N LEU A 115 -0.38 13.98 0.70
CA LEU A 115 -0.80 12.95 1.63
C LEU A 115 0.38 12.12 2.15
N GLY A 116 0.21 11.53 3.32
CA GLY A 116 1.11 10.51 3.85
C GLY A 116 0.76 9.14 3.30
N GLY A 117 1.79 8.30 3.14
CA GLY A 117 1.62 6.91 2.77
C GLY A 117 2.63 6.01 3.47
N ILE A 118 2.23 4.76 3.73
CA ILE A 118 3.13 3.71 4.23
C ILE A 118 2.73 2.36 3.68
N TRP A 119 3.72 1.53 3.35
CA TRP A 119 3.50 0.12 3.07
C TRP A 119 3.48 -0.66 4.38
N VAL A 120 2.34 -1.28 4.68
CA VAL A 120 2.21 -2.28 5.76
C VAL A 120 2.14 -3.66 5.13
N HIS A 121 2.91 -4.58 5.67
CA HIS A 121 3.05 -5.95 5.16
C HIS A 121 1.91 -6.87 5.65
N ARG A 122 1.95 -8.16 5.32
CA ARG A 122 1.07 -9.26 5.76
C ARG A 122 -0.30 -9.34 5.08
N ALA A 123 -0.52 -8.62 3.98
CA ALA A 123 -1.73 -8.81 3.19
C ALA A 123 -1.85 -10.24 2.65
N LYS A 124 -0.73 -10.92 2.40
CA LYS A 124 -0.72 -12.33 1.97
C LYS A 124 -1.40 -13.22 3.00
N GLU A 125 -0.89 -13.18 4.22
CA GLU A 125 -1.37 -14.02 5.32
C GLU A 125 -2.82 -13.68 5.73
N GLU A 126 -3.23 -12.43 5.53
CA GLU A 126 -4.63 -12.01 5.74
C GLU A 126 -5.54 -12.64 4.68
N PHE A 127 -5.21 -12.51 3.40
CA PHE A 127 -6.05 -13.02 2.31
C PHE A 127 -5.96 -14.54 2.11
N GLU A 128 -5.08 -15.24 2.81
CA GLU A 128 -5.11 -16.69 3.02
C GLU A 128 -6.20 -17.12 4.03
N GLN A 129 -6.70 -16.21 4.86
CA GLN A 129 -7.80 -16.49 5.79
C GLN A 129 -9.15 -16.43 5.06
N ALA A 130 -10.01 -17.40 5.34
CA ALA A 130 -11.32 -17.52 4.70
C ALA A 130 -12.20 -16.26 4.84
N GLU A 131 -12.07 -15.56 5.97
CA GLU A 131 -12.81 -14.33 6.26
C GLU A 131 -12.52 -13.23 5.21
N PHE A 132 -11.24 -12.96 4.93
CA PHE A 132 -10.86 -11.90 3.97
C PHE A 132 -11.00 -12.33 2.52
N ALA A 133 -10.80 -13.62 2.22
CA ALA A 133 -11.14 -14.17 0.91
C ALA A 133 -12.65 -14.06 0.63
N GLN A 134 -13.49 -14.18 1.66
CA GLN A 134 -14.93 -13.99 1.53
C GLN A 134 -15.32 -12.53 1.24
N VAL A 135 -14.61 -11.55 1.81
CA VAL A 135 -14.82 -10.12 1.51
C VAL A 135 -14.72 -9.84 0.00
N LEU A 136 -13.74 -10.43 -0.68
CA LEU A 136 -13.60 -10.27 -2.14
C LEU A 136 -14.80 -10.85 -2.89
N LYS A 137 -15.28 -12.04 -2.49
CA LYS A 137 -16.45 -12.68 -3.09
C LYS A 137 -17.73 -11.87 -2.87
N ASP A 138 -17.93 -11.34 -1.67
CA ASP A 138 -19.09 -10.50 -1.32
C ASP A 138 -19.11 -9.20 -2.12
N LEU A 139 -17.94 -8.71 -2.53
CA LEU A 139 -17.78 -7.56 -3.43
C LEU A 139 -17.89 -7.93 -4.92
N GLY A 140 -18.16 -9.21 -5.25
CA GLY A 140 -18.28 -9.69 -6.63
C GLY A 140 -16.94 -9.86 -7.36
N VAL A 141 -15.83 -9.95 -6.62
CA VAL A 141 -14.50 -10.19 -7.21
C VAL A 141 -14.35 -11.69 -7.45
N GLU A 142 -14.18 -12.05 -8.70
CA GLU A 142 -13.91 -13.43 -9.13
C GLU A 142 -12.39 -13.72 -9.14
N GLY A 143 -12.03 -15.01 -9.11
CA GLY A 143 -10.64 -15.46 -9.16
C GLY A 143 -10.03 -15.70 -7.78
N ASP A 144 -8.77 -16.09 -7.78
CA ASP A 144 -7.99 -16.36 -6.58
C ASP A 144 -6.84 -15.34 -6.47
N TRP A 145 -6.84 -14.55 -5.42
CA TRP A 145 -5.99 -13.40 -5.26
C TRP A 145 -5.05 -13.54 -4.05
N GLU A 146 -3.80 -13.17 -4.25
CA GLU A 146 -2.78 -13.07 -3.20
C GLU A 146 -2.61 -11.62 -2.76
N GLY A 147 -2.58 -11.37 -1.46
CA GLY A 147 -2.27 -10.06 -0.92
C GLY A 147 -0.78 -9.72 -1.10
N ILE A 148 -0.49 -8.53 -1.63
CA ILE A 148 0.88 -8.03 -1.80
C ILE A 148 1.25 -7.08 -0.66
N GLY A 149 0.35 -6.20 -0.28
CA GLY A 149 0.57 -5.26 0.81
C GLY A 149 -0.52 -4.22 0.93
N HIS A 150 -0.49 -3.48 2.03
CA HIS A 150 -1.42 -2.41 2.33
C HIS A 150 -0.73 -1.06 2.12
N CYS A 151 -1.23 -0.23 1.23
CA CYS A 151 -0.88 1.18 1.13
C CYS A 151 -1.84 1.94 2.05
N VAL A 152 -1.39 2.26 3.25
CA VAL A 152 -2.17 3.10 4.17
C VAL A 152 -1.99 4.56 3.76
N VAL A 153 -3.08 5.28 3.59
CA VAL A 153 -3.09 6.66 3.09
C VAL A 153 -3.92 7.57 4.00
N GLY A 154 -3.45 8.78 4.21
CA GLY A 154 -4.14 9.80 4.99
C GLY A 154 -3.34 11.08 5.12
N TYR A 155 -3.89 12.07 5.82
CA TYR A 155 -3.15 13.26 6.22
C TYR A 155 -2.20 12.90 7.36
N TYR A 156 -0.90 13.23 7.21
CA TYR A 156 0.06 12.96 8.28
C TYR A 156 -0.11 13.92 9.46
N LYS A 157 0.26 13.43 10.64
CA LYS A 157 0.23 14.19 11.89
C LYS A 157 1.66 14.39 12.39
N GLY A 158 1.96 15.62 12.80
CA GLY A 158 3.30 15.99 13.28
C GLY A 158 4.25 16.34 12.13
N ASP A 159 5.55 16.32 12.42
CA ASP A 159 6.59 16.68 11.48
C ASP A 159 6.79 15.58 10.41
N TYR A 160 7.13 16.02 9.20
CA TYR A 160 7.45 15.08 8.12
C TYR A 160 8.84 14.45 8.38
N PRO A 161 8.96 13.10 8.31
CA PRO A 161 10.22 12.45 8.66
C PRO A 161 11.37 12.82 7.73
N GLU A 162 12.56 12.98 8.28
CA GLU A 162 13.76 13.22 7.49
C GLU A 162 14.26 11.93 6.79
N ALA A 163 15.01 12.11 5.70
CA ALA A 163 15.66 11.01 5.03
C ALA A 163 16.92 10.57 5.79
N ALA A 164 16.99 9.30 6.17
CA ALA A 164 18.26 8.73 6.59
C ALA A 164 19.29 8.80 5.44
N PRO A 165 20.59 8.96 5.73
CA PRO A 165 21.64 8.88 4.71
C PRO A 165 21.59 7.52 3.99
N ARG A 166 22.02 7.51 2.74
CA ARG A 166 22.13 6.26 1.98
C ARG A 166 23.48 5.60 2.28
N ASN A 167 23.47 4.29 2.44
CA ASN A 167 24.70 3.53 2.61
C ASN A 167 25.57 3.62 1.35
N ASP A 168 26.88 3.71 1.54
CA ASP A 168 27.87 3.66 0.46
C ASP A 168 28.00 2.27 -0.16
N GLY A 169 28.65 2.17 -1.31
CA GLY A 169 28.98 0.91 -1.94
C GLY A 169 27.79 0.13 -2.55
N ARG A 170 26.64 0.78 -2.74
CA ARG A 170 25.42 0.16 -3.29
C ARG A 170 25.34 0.20 -4.83
N VAL A 171 26.32 0.80 -5.47
CA VAL A 171 26.42 0.84 -6.94
C VAL A 171 27.81 0.37 -7.34
N VAL A 172 27.86 -0.53 -8.29
CA VAL A 172 29.10 -0.99 -8.92
C VAL A 172 28.98 -0.72 -10.42
N TRP A 173 29.98 -0.06 -10.98
CA TRP A 173 30.07 0.19 -12.42
C TRP A 173 30.94 -0.88 -13.06
N ALA A 174 30.45 -1.55 -14.10
CA ALA A 174 31.22 -2.39 -14.99
C ALA A 174 31.45 -1.61 -16.29
N GLU A 175 32.66 -1.09 -16.46
CA GLU A 175 33.07 -0.28 -17.62
C GLU A 175 34.01 -1.08 -18.52
#